data_e11e36b8ea21b6222024d819f2d03523
#
_entry.id   e11e36b8ea21b6222024d819f2d03523
#
_cell.length_a   1.000
_cell.length_b   1.000
_cell.length_c   1.000
_cell.angle_alpha   90.00
_cell.angle_beta   90.00
_cell.angle_gamma   90.00
#
_symmetry.space_group_name_H-M   'P 1'
#
loop_
_entity.id
_entity.type
_entity.pdbx_description
1 polymer ?
#
loop_
_entity_poly.entity_id
_entity_poly.type
_entity_poly.pdbx_seq_one_letter_code
_entity_poly.pdbx_strand_id
1 'polypeptide(L)'
;MESALTNATSQTNFTTIDWVIVVVYLLLSVGIAFFVKRYAGNMTNFVSAGRAVGTWLGIATLTGTEMGLITVMYSAQKGFTSGFAAFHIGVIAGIVAFLIGVTGFIVVRLREHEVLTIPEYYEKRFGRRTRILGGIMLAFGGLLNMGLFLKVGAMFIVGITGMVPDSVAVNTVMVVLLALVLVYTVIGGMISVVITDYIQFVILSVGILVTGWLAIDFVGWDNLFKTVRTYKGEAGFNPVAAESGFGWEYVGWMFFLGIVNCALWPTAVARALAMESTTALKRQYTWSSISFAIRMIIPNLLGICAFVFVMNKAPDLQAVFFPEEADVKAVDNLYAMPIFLGRILPAGLIGLITAAMIAAFMSTHDGYLLCWSTVITQDIIAPLFKERLDNPTRIKITRILIVLIGLYILYWGLFYTGEEDIWDYMAVTGAIYFTGAFSLLFGGLYWHRASSTGAVLALMAGITAVIGLGPVQQAVHNWIPGSIAEQTITATYEKTIEFEAFKEPDEVEESPVRDMVVDFVMTPFEQAKPWRFNGLKSWTAVVQNAAGQTQAVEIRTSDPDAVTVSAWPEDFEPQVGDTVSIYKPLSGARVGLMTIGFTLFVFILGSLIFPDRKQKEATNE
;
A
#
# COMPACT_ATOMS: atom_id res chain seq x y z
N MET A 1 10.57 29.29 -3.99
CA MET A 1 10.23 27.84 -3.99
C MET A 1 9.14 27.51 -5.01
N GLU A 2 7.96 28.12 -4.99
CA GLU A 2 6.89 27.87 -5.98
C GLU A 2 7.33 28.10 -7.44
N SER A 3 8.13 29.15 -7.69
CA SER A 3 8.67 29.42 -9.03
C SER A 3 9.70 28.37 -9.48
N ALA A 4 10.53 27.86 -8.59
CA ALA A 4 11.49 26.79 -8.91
C ALA A 4 10.76 25.47 -9.16
N LEU A 5 9.77 25.14 -8.34
CA LEU A 5 8.92 23.95 -8.54
C LEU A 5 8.16 24.04 -9.86
N THR A 6 7.53 25.18 -10.14
CA THR A 6 6.80 25.43 -11.40
C THR A 6 7.73 25.27 -12.60
N ASN A 7 8.93 25.85 -12.56
CA ASN A 7 9.91 25.73 -13.64
C ASN A 7 10.38 24.28 -13.80
N ALA A 8 10.63 23.56 -12.71
CA ALA A 8 11.08 22.17 -12.75
C ALA A 8 10.00 21.22 -13.28
N THR A 9 8.73 21.43 -12.93
CA THR A 9 7.63 20.54 -13.35
C THR A 9 7.07 20.88 -14.73
N SER A 10 7.16 22.12 -15.19
CA SER A 10 6.66 22.55 -16.52
C SER A 10 7.46 21.99 -17.71
N GLN A 11 8.67 21.50 -17.47
CA GLN A 11 9.50 20.91 -18.53
C GLN A 11 9.04 19.50 -18.86
N THR A 12 8.18 19.37 -19.86
CA THR A 12 7.69 18.07 -20.35
C THR A 12 7.63 18.04 -21.87
N ASN A 13 7.79 16.86 -22.45
CA ASN A 13 7.60 16.60 -23.88
C ASN A 13 6.11 16.29 -24.20
N PHE A 14 5.22 16.40 -23.24
CA PHE A 14 3.79 16.11 -23.40
C PHE A 14 3.11 17.17 -24.29
N THR A 15 2.44 16.73 -25.35
CA THR A 15 1.87 17.59 -26.39
C THR A 15 0.38 17.37 -26.59
N THR A 16 -0.25 18.16 -27.49
CA THR A 16 -1.66 17.98 -27.87
C THR A 16 -1.95 16.60 -28.47
N ILE A 17 -0.98 16.01 -29.20
CA ILE A 17 -1.12 14.66 -29.77
C ILE A 17 -1.30 13.63 -28.65
N ASP A 18 -0.57 13.80 -27.56
CA ASP A 18 -0.64 12.89 -26.41
C ASP A 18 -2.02 12.95 -25.74
N TRP A 19 -2.61 14.13 -25.63
CA TRP A 19 -4.01 14.28 -25.18
C TRP A 19 -4.99 13.58 -26.11
N VAL A 20 -4.81 13.68 -27.42
CA VAL A 20 -5.67 12.97 -28.38
C VAL A 20 -5.59 11.47 -28.19
N ILE A 21 -4.38 10.90 -28.01
CA ILE A 21 -4.19 9.47 -27.74
C ILE A 21 -4.92 9.05 -26.46
N VAL A 22 -4.76 9.81 -25.38
CA VAL A 22 -5.43 9.56 -24.09
C VAL A 22 -6.95 9.58 -24.25
N VAL A 23 -7.50 10.62 -24.88
CA VAL A 23 -8.96 10.76 -25.08
C VAL A 23 -9.52 9.63 -25.93
N VAL A 24 -8.85 9.28 -27.05
CA VAL A 24 -9.28 8.15 -27.92
C VAL A 24 -9.32 6.85 -27.11
N TYR A 25 -8.28 6.58 -26.32
CA TYR A 25 -8.25 5.40 -25.44
C TYR A 25 -9.41 5.38 -24.44
N LEU A 26 -9.70 6.51 -23.80
CA LEU A 26 -10.80 6.62 -22.83
C LEU A 26 -12.18 6.39 -23.47
N LEU A 27 -12.41 6.95 -24.66
CA LEU A 27 -13.64 6.75 -25.41
C LEU A 27 -13.82 5.27 -25.81
N LEU A 28 -12.74 4.61 -26.23
CA LEU A 28 -12.77 3.17 -26.55
C LEU A 28 -13.10 2.33 -25.31
N SER A 29 -12.50 2.61 -24.15
CA SER A 29 -12.75 1.89 -22.90
C SER A 29 -14.20 2.03 -22.44
N VAL A 30 -14.76 3.24 -22.46
CA VAL A 30 -16.17 3.49 -22.13
C VAL A 30 -17.10 2.80 -23.15
N GLY A 31 -16.76 2.82 -24.43
CA GLY A 31 -17.50 2.14 -25.48
C GLY A 31 -17.60 0.63 -25.26
N ILE A 32 -16.52 -0.02 -24.87
CA ILE A 32 -16.47 -1.45 -24.53
C ILE A 32 -17.39 -1.75 -23.34
N ALA A 33 -17.35 -0.93 -22.27
CA ALA A 33 -18.22 -1.11 -21.11
C ALA A 33 -19.72 -1.08 -21.47
N PHE A 34 -20.12 -0.15 -22.34
CA PHE A 34 -21.50 -0.09 -22.84
C PHE A 34 -21.89 -1.32 -23.67
N PHE A 35 -20.98 -1.82 -24.50
CA PHE A 35 -21.23 -3.01 -25.32
C PHE A 35 -21.41 -4.29 -24.50
N VAL A 36 -20.66 -4.42 -23.40
CA VAL A 36 -20.66 -5.62 -22.55
C VAL A 36 -21.76 -5.61 -21.48
N LYS A 37 -22.38 -4.47 -21.19
CA LYS A 37 -23.43 -4.29 -20.17
C LYS A 37 -24.54 -5.36 -20.20
N ARG A 38 -24.91 -5.84 -21.39
CA ARG A 38 -26.00 -6.83 -21.59
C ARG A 38 -25.74 -8.19 -20.93
N TYR A 39 -24.48 -8.52 -20.59
CA TYR A 39 -24.12 -9.81 -20.01
C TYR A 39 -24.14 -9.83 -18.47
N ALA A 40 -24.34 -8.72 -17.79
CA ALA A 40 -24.32 -8.58 -16.33
C ALA A 40 -25.72 -8.74 -15.69
N GLY A 41 -26.51 -9.74 -16.11
CA GLY A 41 -27.93 -9.88 -15.75
C GLY A 41 -28.23 -10.48 -14.37
N ASN A 42 -27.29 -11.18 -13.72
CA ASN A 42 -27.48 -11.77 -12.40
C ASN A 42 -26.25 -11.56 -11.49
N MET A 43 -26.41 -11.80 -10.16
CA MET A 43 -25.33 -11.54 -9.20
C MET A 43 -24.08 -12.40 -9.44
N THR A 44 -24.21 -13.66 -9.81
CA THR A 44 -23.05 -14.52 -10.09
C THR A 44 -22.26 -14.02 -11.29
N ASN A 45 -22.94 -13.60 -12.35
CA ASN A 45 -22.29 -12.98 -13.52
C ASN A 45 -21.70 -11.61 -13.16
N PHE A 46 -22.43 -10.83 -12.35
CA PHE A 46 -22.01 -9.49 -11.96
C PHE A 46 -20.78 -9.51 -11.04
N VAL A 47 -20.65 -10.50 -10.15
CA VAL A 47 -19.58 -10.58 -9.11
C VAL A 47 -18.46 -11.54 -9.49
N SER A 48 -18.75 -12.68 -10.14
CA SER A 48 -17.75 -13.75 -10.39
C SER A 48 -17.68 -14.23 -11.83
N ALA A 49 -18.18 -13.45 -12.80
CA ALA A 49 -18.18 -13.80 -14.22
C ALA A 49 -18.71 -15.21 -14.51
N GLY A 50 -19.70 -15.68 -13.74
CA GLY A 50 -20.29 -17.02 -13.89
C GLY A 50 -19.37 -18.17 -13.52
N ARG A 51 -18.21 -17.92 -12.92
CA ARG A 51 -17.15 -18.92 -12.64
C ARG A 51 -16.65 -19.65 -13.90
N ALA A 52 -16.57 -18.94 -15.02
CA ALA A 52 -16.22 -19.50 -16.32
C ALA A 52 -14.87 -18.95 -16.87
N VAL A 53 -14.04 -18.36 -16.01
CA VAL A 53 -12.77 -17.77 -16.42
C VAL A 53 -11.71 -18.85 -16.60
N GLY A 54 -11.24 -19.02 -17.84
CA GLY A 54 -10.16 -19.94 -18.19
C GLY A 54 -8.77 -19.43 -17.79
N THR A 55 -7.76 -20.29 -17.85
CA THR A 55 -6.41 -20.01 -17.35
C THR A 55 -5.81 -18.71 -17.92
N TRP A 56 -5.80 -18.50 -19.22
CA TRP A 56 -5.14 -17.36 -19.86
C TRP A 56 -5.83 -16.02 -19.54
N LEU A 57 -7.15 -16.02 -19.63
CA LEU A 57 -7.94 -14.85 -19.23
C LEU A 57 -7.79 -14.56 -17.73
N GLY A 58 -7.70 -15.62 -16.91
CA GLY A 58 -7.44 -15.52 -15.49
C GLY A 58 -6.07 -14.89 -15.16
N ILE A 59 -5.01 -15.27 -15.89
CA ILE A 59 -3.67 -14.65 -15.74
C ILE A 59 -3.75 -13.16 -16.09
N ALA A 60 -4.38 -12.83 -17.22
CA ALA A 60 -4.48 -11.44 -17.69
C ALA A 60 -5.26 -10.55 -16.72
N THR A 61 -6.46 -11.00 -16.25
CA THR A 61 -7.26 -10.20 -15.31
C THR A 61 -6.61 -10.09 -13.92
N LEU A 62 -5.98 -11.17 -13.42
CA LEU A 62 -5.25 -11.10 -12.15
C LEU A 62 -4.07 -10.12 -12.25
N THR A 63 -3.27 -10.23 -13.31
CA THR A 63 -2.13 -9.33 -13.53
C THR A 63 -2.58 -7.89 -13.76
N GLY A 64 -3.59 -7.66 -14.60
CA GLY A 64 -4.10 -6.33 -14.91
C GLY A 64 -4.65 -5.60 -13.69
N THR A 65 -5.42 -6.30 -12.85
CA THR A 65 -5.97 -5.72 -11.61
C THR A 65 -4.89 -5.41 -10.58
N GLU A 66 -3.91 -6.30 -10.45
CA GLU A 66 -2.85 -6.16 -9.44
C GLU A 66 -1.71 -5.24 -9.90
N MET A 67 -1.58 -4.96 -11.20
CA MET A 67 -0.64 -4.01 -11.77
C MET A 67 -1.33 -2.67 -12.06
N GLY A 68 -1.87 -2.05 -11.01
CA GLY A 68 -2.50 -0.74 -11.12
C GLY A 68 -1.50 0.41 -11.15
N LEU A 69 -1.98 1.61 -11.50
CA LEU A 69 -1.18 2.84 -11.45
C LEU A 69 -0.57 3.06 -10.06
N ILE A 70 -1.34 2.79 -9.00
CA ILE A 70 -0.86 2.89 -7.62
C ILE A 70 0.35 1.98 -7.37
N THR A 71 0.33 0.74 -7.89
CA THR A 71 1.44 -0.21 -7.80
C THR A 71 2.69 0.33 -8.46
N VAL A 72 2.55 0.92 -9.64
CA VAL A 72 3.68 1.53 -10.38
C VAL A 72 4.25 2.71 -9.60
N MET A 73 3.39 3.58 -9.07
CA MET A 73 3.81 4.79 -8.35
C MET A 73 4.57 4.47 -7.06
N TYR A 74 4.02 3.64 -6.17
CA TYR A 74 4.71 3.32 -4.92
C TYR A 74 5.98 2.47 -5.14
N SER A 75 5.98 1.59 -6.14
CA SER A 75 7.20 0.84 -6.48
C SER A 75 8.28 1.77 -7.01
N ALA A 76 7.93 2.72 -7.89
CA ALA A 76 8.87 3.74 -8.35
C ALA A 76 9.37 4.62 -7.19
N GLN A 77 8.50 4.99 -6.25
CA GLN A 77 8.88 5.69 -5.03
C GLN A 77 9.93 4.91 -4.23
N LYS A 78 9.70 3.62 -3.98
CA LYS A 78 10.68 2.76 -3.27
C LYS A 78 11.99 2.61 -4.04
N GLY A 79 11.95 2.51 -5.40
CA GLY A 79 13.16 2.51 -6.22
C GLY A 79 13.95 3.82 -6.13
N PHE A 80 13.26 4.96 -6.17
CA PHE A 80 13.86 6.29 -6.03
C PHE A 80 14.52 6.47 -4.66
N THR A 81 13.84 6.09 -3.59
CA THR A 81 14.32 6.27 -2.21
C THR A 81 15.36 5.25 -1.80
N SER A 82 15.22 3.98 -2.18
CA SER A 82 15.99 2.85 -1.63
C SER A 82 16.86 2.11 -2.65
N GLY A 83 16.84 2.52 -3.93
CA GLY A 83 17.64 1.89 -4.98
C GLY A 83 17.26 0.43 -5.25
N PHE A 84 18.25 -0.39 -5.61
CA PHE A 84 18.06 -1.81 -5.94
C PHE A 84 17.64 -2.66 -4.73
N ALA A 85 17.89 -2.21 -3.51
CA ALA A 85 17.41 -2.90 -2.32
C ALA A 85 15.89 -3.12 -2.35
N ALA A 86 15.11 -2.21 -2.98
CA ALA A 86 13.66 -2.35 -3.13
C ALA A 86 13.21 -3.55 -4.00
N PHE A 87 14.10 -4.16 -4.78
CA PHE A 87 13.77 -5.32 -5.63
C PHE A 87 13.33 -6.56 -4.84
N HIS A 88 13.77 -6.69 -3.57
CA HIS A 88 13.35 -7.81 -2.72
C HIS A 88 11.83 -7.91 -2.60
N ILE A 89 11.10 -6.78 -2.63
CA ILE A 89 9.63 -6.74 -2.57
C ILE A 89 9.03 -7.54 -3.75
N GLY A 90 9.51 -7.27 -4.96
CA GLY A 90 9.04 -7.97 -6.17
C GLY A 90 9.46 -9.44 -6.20
N VAL A 91 10.71 -9.74 -5.82
CA VAL A 91 11.21 -11.12 -5.78
C VAL A 91 10.39 -11.98 -4.81
N ILE A 92 10.14 -11.49 -3.60
CA ILE A 92 9.33 -12.18 -2.60
C ILE A 92 7.88 -12.36 -3.09
N ALA A 93 7.28 -11.33 -3.69
CA ALA A 93 5.92 -11.42 -4.22
C ALA A 93 5.82 -12.51 -5.31
N GLY A 94 6.79 -12.61 -6.21
CA GLY A 94 6.87 -13.66 -7.22
C GLY A 94 7.03 -15.06 -6.63
N ILE A 95 7.95 -15.23 -5.67
CA ILE A 95 8.18 -16.51 -5.00
C ILE A 95 6.93 -16.98 -4.27
N VAL A 96 6.27 -16.10 -3.51
CA VAL A 96 5.05 -16.45 -2.77
C VAL A 96 3.90 -16.81 -3.71
N ALA A 97 3.69 -16.05 -4.79
CA ALA A 97 2.67 -16.35 -5.78
C ALA A 97 2.92 -17.71 -6.45
N PHE A 98 4.18 -18.06 -6.76
CA PHE A 98 4.57 -19.36 -7.28
C PHE A 98 4.25 -20.49 -6.31
N LEU A 99 4.64 -20.35 -5.04
CA LEU A 99 4.35 -21.33 -3.99
C LEU A 99 2.84 -21.55 -3.81
N ILE A 100 2.05 -20.48 -3.82
CA ILE A 100 0.58 -20.58 -3.75
C ILE A 100 0.02 -21.28 -5.00
N GLY A 101 0.53 -20.98 -6.18
CA GLY A 101 0.13 -21.63 -7.43
C GLY A 101 0.39 -23.15 -7.41
N VAL A 102 1.59 -23.57 -7.03
CA VAL A 102 1.97 -24.97 -6.97
C VAL A 102 1.20 -25.73 -5.88
N THR A 103 1.14 -25.17 -4.67
CA THR A 103 0.50 -25.84 -3.52
C THR A 103 -1.02 -25.71 -3.52
N GLY A 104 -1.56 -24.60 -4.04
CA GLY A 104 -2.97 -24.24 -3.90
C GLY A 104 -3.32 -23.73 -2.49
N PHE A 105 -2.33 -23.33 -1.68
CA PHE A 105 -2.48 -22.91 -0.30
C PHE A 105 -3.60 -21.85 -0.17
N ILE A 106 -4.55 -22.09 0.71
CA ILE A 106 -5.78 -21.34 0.94
C ILE A 106 -6.70 -21.26 -0.30
N VAL A 107 -6.21 -20.78 -1.46
CA VAL A 107 -7.05 -20.40 -2.61
C VAL A 107 -7.82 -21.57 -3.21
N VAL A 108 -7.22 -22.77 -3.29
CA VAL A 108 -7.90 -23.97 -3.83
C VAL A 108 -9.01 -24.41 -2.90
N ARG A 109 -8.73 -24.59 -1.61
CA ARG A 109 -9.74 -24.97 -0.62
C ARG A 109 -10.88 -23.96 -0.53
N LEU A 110 -10.56 -22.65 -0.59
CA LEU A 110 -11.57 -21.61 -0.60
C LEU A 110 -12.46 -21.69 -1.85
N ARG A 111 -11.87 -21.97 -3.03
CA ARG A 111 -12.62 -22.16 -4.29
C ARG A 111 -13.56 -23.37 -4.25
N GLU A 112 -13.15 -24.47 -3.58
CA GLU A 112 -13.95 -25.69 -3.40
C GLU A 112 -15.20 -25.45 -2.56
N HIS A 113 -15.21 -24.45 -1.68
CA HIS A 113 -16.40 -24.06 -0.92
C HIS A 113 -17.46 -23.32 -1.73
N GLU A 114 -17.17 -22.97 -3.00
CA GLU A 114 -18.11 -22.31 -3.92
C GLU A 114 -18.75 -21.04 -3.37
N VAL A 115 -18.01 -20.26 -2.61
CA VAL A 115 -18.42 -18.95 -2.08
C VAL A 115 -18.22 -17.83 -3.10
N LEU A 116 -18.91 -16.70 -2.95
CA LEU A 116 -18.71 -15.49 -3.74
C LEU A 116 -17.73 -14.52 -3.08
N THR A 117 -17.65 -14.56 -1.75
CA THR A 117 -16.81 -13.66 -0.94
C THR A 117 -16.12 -14.44 0.18
N ILE A 118 -15.04 -13.86 0.72
CA ILE A 118 -14.36 -14.43 1.89
C ILE A 118 -15.28 -14.45 3.13
N PRO A 119 -16.03 -13.38 3.46
CA PRO A 119 -16.94 -13.42 4.59
C PRO A 119 -18.07 -14.45 4.45
N GLU A 120 -18.50 -14.81 3.23
CA GLU A 120 -19.45 -15.89 3.02
C GLU A 120 -18.87 -17.25 3.47
N TYR A 121 -17.55 -17.48 3.26
CA TYR A 121 -16.87 -18.64 3.83
C TYR A 121 -16.90 -18.61 5.36
N TYR A 122 -16.71 -17.44 5.97
CA TYR A 122 -16.80 -17.33 7.44
C TYR A 122 -18.17 -17.75 7.97
N GLU A 123 -19.26 -17.48 7.25
CA GLU A 123 -20.58 -17.95 7.64
C GLU A 123 -20.69 -19.46 7.63
N LYS A 124 -20.20 -20.11 6.54
CA LYS A 124 -20.20 -21.58 6.41
C LYS A 124 -19.43 -22.25 7.53
N ARG A 125 -18.34 -21.65 7.99
CA ARG A 125 -17.43 -22.25 8.97
C ARG A 125 -17.69 -21.81 10.42
N PHE A 126 -17.99 -20.54 10.64
CA PHE A 126 -18.06 -19.91 11.96
C PHE A 126 -19.41 -19.25 12.26
N GLY A 127 -20.30 -19.16 11.28
CA GLY A 127 -21.65 -18.64 11.44
C GLY A 127 -21.79 -17.17 11.04
N ARG A 128 -23.06 -16.74 10.99
CA ARG A 128 -23.50 -15.45 10.43
C ARG A 128 -22.89 -14.23 11.12
N ARG A 129 -22.67 -14.27 12.44
CA ARG A 129 -22.07 -13.14 13.18
C ARG A 129 -20.66 -12.86 12.68
N THR A 130 -19.89 -13.91 12.45
CA THR A 130 -18.51 -13.82 11.93
C THR A 130 -18.50 -13.30 10.49
N ARG A 131 -19.49 -13.68 9.64
CA ARG A 131 -19.65 -13.11 8.29
C ARG A 131 -19.84 -11.61 8.33
N ILE A 132 -20.81 -11.13 9.13
CA ILE A 132 -21.12 -9.69 9.20
C ILE A 132 -19.92 -8.91 9.74
N LEU A 133 -19.31 -9.37 10.84
CA LEU A 133 -18.14 -8.71 11.43
C LEU A 133 -16.96 -8.71 10.46
N GLY A 134 -16.67 -9.86 9.82
CA GLY A 134 -15.62 -9.95 8.80
C GLY A 134 -15.88 -9.04 7.59
N GLY A 135 -17.13 -8.92 7.16
CA GLY A 135 -17.55 -7.98 6.12
C GLY A 135 -17.34 -6.52 6.52
N ILE A 136 -17.68 -6.15 7.76
CA ILE A 136 -17.46 -4.79 8.30
C ILE A 136 -15.96 -4.48 8.36
N MET A 137 -15.16 -5.37 8.94
CA MET A 137 -13.71 -5.18 9.05
C MET A 137 -13.03 -5.08 7.70
N LEU A 138 -13.45 -5.94 6.76
CA LEU A 138 -12.94 -5.94 5.39
C LEU A 138 -13.30 -4.65 4.66
N ALA A 139 -14.56 -4.21 4.72
CA ALA A 139 -14.99 -2.97 4.11
C ALA A 139 -14.26 -1.76 4.70
N PHE A 140 -14.15 -1.68 6.03
CA PHE A 140 -13.46 -0.60 6.72
C PHE A 140 -11.97 -0.52 6.34
N GLY A 141 -11.21 -1.62 6.49
CA GLY A 141 -9.80 -1.66 6.11
C GLY A 141 -9.58 -1.40 4.62
N GLY A 142 -10.45 -1.93 3.76
CA GLY A 142 -10.39 -1.74 2.33
C GLY A 142 -10.71 -0.32 1.86
N LEU A 143 -11.67 0.35 2.49
CA LEU A 143 -11.99 1.74 2.18
C LEU A 143 -10.86 2.69 2.60
N LEU A 144 -10.28 2.49 3.79
CA LEU A 144 -9.10 3.25 4.22
C LEU A 144 -7.92 3.02 3.27
N ASN A 145 -7.65 1.76 2.92
CA ASN A 145 -6.57 1.40 2.00
C ASN A 145 -6.70 2.09 0.63
N MET A 146 -7.92 2.11 0.07
CA MET A 146 -8.20 2.73 -1.22
C MET A 146 -8.21 4.26 -1.18
N GLY A 147 -8.29 4.88 -0.01
CA GLY A 147 -8.52 6.32 0.15
C GLY A 147 -7.54 7.21 -0.60
N LEU A 148 -6.27 6.81 -0.71
CA LEU A 148 -5.21 7.59 -1.37
C LEU A 148 -5.05 7.30 -2.87
N PHE A 149 -5.68 6.26 -3.40
CA PHE A 149 -5.46 5.85 -4.79
C PHE A 149 -5.79 6.95 -5.80
N LEU A 150 -6.86 7.68 -5.55
CA LEU A 150 -7.31 8.77 -6.42
C LEU A 150 -6.29 9.92 -6.45
N LYS A 151 -5.75 10.31 -5.29
CA LYS A 151 -4.74 11.36 -5.17
C LYS A 151 -3.45 10.97 -5.89
N VAL A 152 -2.96 9.75 -5.69
CA VAL A 152 -1.74 9.25 -6.36
C VAL A 152 -1.93 9.19 -7.88
N GLY A 153 -3.12 8.81 -8.36
CA GLY A 153 -3.46 8.86 -9.77
C GLY A 153 -3.40 10.27 -10.35
N ALA A 154 -3.92 11.24 -9.62
CA ALA A 154 -3.86 12.65 -10.00
C ALA A 154 -2.42 13.18 -10.02
N MET A 155 -1.60 12.83 -9.02
CA MET A 155 -0.19 13.20 -8.96
C MET A 155 0.60 12.68 -10.18
N PHE A 156 0.30 11.46 -10.64
CA PHE A 156 0.90 10.94 -11.86
C PHE A 156 0.57 11.82 -13.07
N ILE A 157 -0.72 12.14 -13.28
CA ILE A 157 -1.16 12.94 -14.43
C ILE A 157 -0.54 14.35 -14.36
N VAL A 158 -0.59 15.00 -13.20
CA VAL A 158 0.00 16.32 -13.00
C VAL A 158 1.49 16.30 -13.30
N GLY A 159 2.24 15.32 -12.77
CA GLY A 159 3.68 15.22 -12.96
C GLY A 159 4.11 14.94 -14.41
N ILE A 160 3.41 14.04 -15.13
CA ILE A 160 3.81 13.68 -16.49
C ILE A 160 3.41 14.73 -17.54
N THR A 161 2.30 15.44 -17.30
CA THR A 161 1.79 16.47 -18.21
C THR A 161 2.45 17.85 -18.03
N GLY A 162 3.26 18.02 -17.01
CA GLY A 162 3.91 19.31 -16.69
C GLY A 162 2.97 20.35 -16.10
N MET A 163 1.82 19.95 -15.56
CA MET A 163 0.97 20.84 -14.78
C MET A 163 1.68 21.24 -13.49
N VAL A 164 1.43 22.45 -13.01
CA VAL A 164 1.93 22.86 -11.69
C VAL A 164 1.34 21.94 -10.63
N PRO A 165 2.16 21.32 -9.76
CA PRO A 165 1.67 20.39 -8.74
C PRO A 165 1.07 21.14 -7.54
N ASP A 166 0.09 22.00 -7.81
CA ASP A 166 -0.70 22.68 -6.81
C ASP A 166 -1.97 21.88 -6.43
N SER A 167 -2.61 22.30 -5.36
CA SER A 167 -3.83 21.66 -4.87
C SER A 167 -4.98 21.76 -5.88
N VAL A 168 -5.04 22.83 -6.68
CA VAL A 168 -6.13 23.05 -7.64
C VAL A 168 -6.01 22.05 -8.81
N ALA A 169 -4.81 21.89 -9.38
CA ALA A 169 -4.59 20.93 -10.46
C ALA A 169 -4.85 19.49 -9.99
N VAL A 170 -4.27 19.09 -8.85
CA VAL A 170 -4.46 17.75 -8.29
C VAL A 170 -5.93 17.47 -7.99
N ASN A 171 -6.63 18.39 -7.34
CA ASN A 171 -8.05 18.23 -7.01
C ASN A 171 -8.94 18.16 -8.27
N THR A 172 -8.65 18.97 -9.28
CA THR A 172 -9.38 18.95 -10.55
C THR A 172 -9.20 17.61 -11.25
N VAL A 173 -7.97 17.11 -11.35
CA VAL A 173 -7.67 15.81 -11.97
C VAL A 173 -8.32 14.68 -11.17
N MET A 174 -8.35 14.73 -9.83
CA MET A 174 -9.05 13.75 -8.99
C MET A 174 -10.54 13.67 -9.32
N VAL A 175 -11.22 14.81 -9.45
CA VAL A 175 -12.65 14.86 -9.80
C VAL A 175 -12.90 14.26 -11.19
N VAL A 176 -12.08 14.61 -12.18
CA VAL A 176 -12.20 14.08 -13.55
C VAL A 176 -11.98 12.56 -13.58
N LEU A 177 -10.92 12.08 -12.94
CA LEU A 177 -10.61 10.64 -12.86
C LEU A 177 -11.73 9.86 -12.15
N LEU A 178 -12.26 10.40 -11.05
CA LEU A 178 -13.38 9.76 -10.34
C LEU A 178 -14.64 9.68 -11.21
N ALA A 179 -15.04 10.79 -11.86
CA ALA A 179 -16.20 10.80 -12.73
C ALA A 179 -16.09 9.74 -13.83
N LEU A 180 -14.90 9.63 -14.45
CA LEU A 180 -14.62 8.64 -15.48
C LEU A 180 -14.80 7.21 -14.96
N VAL A 181 -14.18 6.89 -13.81
CA VAL A 181 -14.27 5.56 -13.20
C VAL A 181 -15.69 5.21 -12.81
N LEU A 182 -16.43 6.14 -12.18
CA LEU A 182 -17.81 5.88 -11.74
C LEU A 182 -18.76 5.58 -12.90
N VAL A 183 -18.68 6.35 -14.00
CA VAL A 183 -19.51 6.12 -15.19
C VAL A 183 -19.30 4.70 -15.73
N TYR A 184 -18.08 4.27 -15.82
CA TYR A 184 -17.70 2.99 -16.37
C TYR A 184 -18.05 1.82 -15.43
N THR A 185 -17.72 1.92 -14.13
CA THR A 185 -17.89 0.84 -13.14
C THR A 185 -19.37 0.55 -12.83
N VAL A 186 -20.19 1.60 -12.68
CA VAL A 186 -21.64 1.44 -12.40
C VAL A 186 -22.35 0.65 -13.47
N ILE A 187 -21.87 0.73 -14.72
CA ILE A 187 -22.52 0.12 -15.89
C ILE A 187 -22.13 -1.36 -16.05
N GLY A 188 -20.83 -1.70 -15.85
CA GLY A 188 -20.24 -2.89 -16.42
C GLY A 188 -20.28 -4.17 -15.58
N GLY A 189 -20.04 -4.11 -14.26
CA GLY A 189 -19.86 -5.31 -13.42
C GLY A 189 -18.62 -6.14 -13.78
N MET A 190 -18.43 -7.32 -13.17
CA MET A 190 -17.21 -8.15 -13.27
C MET A 190 -16.89 -8.61 -14.70
N ILE A 191 -17.89 -8.90 -15.53
CA ILE A 191 -17.65 -9.35 -16.92
C ILE A 191 -16.99 -8.24 -17.73
N SER A 192 -17.44 -6.98 -17.56
CA SER A 192 -16.83 -5.83 -18.19
C SER A 192 -15.40 -5.63 -17.70
N VAL A 193 -15.18 -5.72 -16.39
CA VAL A 193 -13.86 -5.60 -15.75
C VAL A 193 -12.88 -6.62 -16.35
N VAL A 194 -13.25 -7.90 -16.40
CA VAL A 194 -12.36 -8.96 -16.93
C VAL A 194 -11.98 -8.73 -18.40
N ILE A 195 -12.89 -8.24 -19.23
CA ILE A 195 -12.61 -7.99 -20.65
C ILE A 195 -11.74 -6.74 -20.82
N THR A 196 -12.02 -5.67 -20.10
CA THR A 196 -11.19 -4.47 -20.14
C THR A 196 -9.80 -4.71 -19.56
N ASP A 197 -9.69 -5.47 -18.46
CA ASP A 197 -8.42 -5.86 -17.85
C ASP A 197 -7.51 -6.59 -18.87
N TYR A 198 -8.07 -7.43 -19.74
CA TYR A 198 -7.28 -8.11 -20.77
C TYR A 198 -6.62 -7.13 -21.75
N ILE A 199 -7.38 -6.15 -22.25
CA ILE A 199 -6.87 -5.13 -23.16
C ILE A 199 -5.84 -4.25 -22.46
N GLN A 200 -6.14 -3.84 -21.24
CA GLN A 200 -5.27 -3.03 -20.39
C GLN A 200 -3.97 -3.76 -20.08
N PHE A 201 -4.04 -5.05 -19.75
CA PHE A 201 -2.87 -5.90 -19.52
C PHE A 201 -1.91 -5.90 -20.72
N VAL A 202 -2.43 -6.04 -21.94
CA VAL A 202 -1.58 -6.03 -23.15
C VAL A 202 -0.91 -4.67 -23.34
N ILE A 203 -1.69 -3.58 -23.30
CA ILE A 203 -1.17 -2.22 -23.50
C ILE A 203 -0.16 -1.85 -22.41
N LEU A 204 -0.49 -2.15 -21.16
CA LEU A 204 0.38 -1.85 -20.02
C LEU A 204 1.68 -2.66 -20.07
N SER A 205 1.61 -3.96 -20.41
CA SER A 205 2.80 -4.80 -20.49
C SER A 205 3.79 -4.31 -21.54
N VAL A 206 3.29 -3.98 -22.74
CA VAL A 206 4.14 -3.41 -23.80
C VAL A 206 4.67 -2.04 -23.39
N GLY A 207 3.78 -1.18 -22.89
CA GLY A 207 4.12 0.18 -22.48
C GLY A 207 5.22 0.23 -21.43
N ILE A 208 5.09 -0.54 -20.35
CA ILE A 208 6.06 -0.50 -19.24
C ILE A 208 7.42 -1.10 -19.63
N LEU A 209 7.44 -2.15 -20.48
CA LEU A 209 8.68 -2.73 -20.97
C LEU A 209 9.43 -1.76 -21.90
N VAL A 210 8.74 -1.13 -22.84
CA VAL A 210 9.32 -0.11 -23.73
C VAL A 210 9.84 1.08 -22.93
N THR A 211 9.04 1.57 -21.98
CA THR A 211 9.44 2.69 -21.11
C THR A 211 10.65 2.33 -20.26
N GLY A 212 10.69 1.13 -19.69
CA GLY A 212 11.83 0.64 -18.92
C GLY A 212 13.11 0.57 -19.75
N TRP A 213 13.01 0.05 -20.97
CA TRP A 213 14.14 0.01 -21.90
C TRP A 213 14.65 1.41 -22.27
N LEU A 214 13.77 2.32 -22.65
CA LEU A 214 14.14 3.71 -22.98
C LEU A 214 14.72 4.46 -21.77
N ALA A 215 14.18 4.25 -20.58
CA ALA A 215 14.69 4.87 -19.36
C ALA A 215 16.13 4.41 -19.06
N ILE A 216 16.41 3.11 -19.20
CA ILE A 216 17.76 2.55 -19.01
C ILE A 216 18.72 3.06 -20.07
N ASP A 217 18.30 3.07 -21.34
CA ASP A 217 19.13 3.57 -22.45
C ASP A 217 19.51 5.04 -22.27
N PHE A 218 18.54 5.87 -21.84
CA PHE A 218 18.74 7.30 -21.60
C PHE A 218 19.70 7.59 -20.43
N VAL A 219 19.58 6.85 -19.33
CA VAL A 219 20.41 7.06 -18.13
C VAL A 219 21.77 6.37 -18.25
N GLY A 220 21.81 5.22 -18.92
CA GLY A 220 22.97 4.34 -19.07
C GLY A 220 23.07 3.30 -17.96
N TRP A 221 23.21 2.03 -18.35
CA TRP A 221 23.24 0.89 -17.43
C TRP A 221 24.30 1.02 -16.32
N ASP A 222 25.53 1.38 -16.68
CA ASP A 222 26.63 1.52 -15.72
C ASP A 222 26.39 2.68 -14.72
N ASN A 223 25.75 3.74 -15.18
CA ASN A 223 25.44 4.90 -14.35
C ASN A 223 24.41 4.55 -13.25
N LEU A 224 23.48 3.61 -13.51
CA LEU A 224 22.52 3.15 -12.50
C LEU A 224 23.26 2.63 -11.26
N PHE A 225 24.18 1.68 -11.46
CA PHE A 225 24.93 1.08 -10.36
C PHE A 225 25.90 2.05 -9.70
N LYS A 226 26.61 2.84 -10.54
CA LYS A 226 27.60 3.81 -10.03
C LYS A 226 26.94 4.86 -9.16
N THR A 227 25.85 5.47 -9.60
CA THR A 227 25.15 6.53 -8.86
C THR A 227 24.53 6.00 -7.58
N VAL A 228 23.81 4.85 -7.66
CA VAL A 228 23.23 4.24 -6.45
C VAL A 228 24.33 3.90 -5.44
N ARG A 229 25.47 3.36 -5.89
CA ARG A 229 26.60 3.05 -4.99
C ARG A 229 27.20 4.31 -4.36
N THR A 230 27.33 5.39 -5.13
CA THR A 230 27.91 6.65 -4.65
C THR A 230 27.04 7.33 -3.59
N TYR A 231 25.73 7.36 -3.79
CA TYR A 231 24.82 8.13 -2.92
C TYR A 231 24.12 7.30 -1.85
N LYS A 232 23.99 5.97 -2.04
CA LYS A 232 23.26 5.08 -1.11
C LYS A 232 24.14 3.97 -0.50
N GLY A 233 25.38 3.82 -0.96
CA GLY A 233 26.29 2.80 -0.45
C GLY A 233 25.73 1.38 -0.55
N GLU A 234 25.98 0.57 0.49
CA GLU A 234 25.47 -0.79 0.61
C GLU A 234 23.94 -0.83 0.77
N ALA A 235 23.35 0.13 1.47
CA ALA A 235 21.92 0.22 1.69
C ALA A 235 21.11 0.32 0.37
N GLY A 236 21.72 0.82 -0.70
CA GLY A 236 21.11 0.87 -2.03
C GLY A 236 20.98 -0.50 -2.73
N PHE A 237 21.62 -1.56 -2.21
CA PHE A 237 21.64 -2.90 -2.80
C PHE A 237 21.17 -3.98 -1.84
N ASN A 238 21.42 -3.82 -0.56
CA ASN A 238 21.14 -4.80 0.48
C ASN A 238 19.98 -4.33 1.38
N PRO A 239 18.79 -4.95 1.28
CA PRO A 239 17.63 -4.55 2.08
C PRO A 239 17.80 -4.78 3.58
N VAL A 240 18.77 -5.60 4.00
CA VAL A 240 19.03 -5.89 5.41
C VAL A 240 20.28 -5.18 5.95
N ALA A 241 20.92 -4.31 5.15
CA ALA A 241 22.00 -3.47 5.64
C ALA A 241 21.51 -2.54 6.76
N ALA A 242 22.38 -2.24 7.72
CA ALA A 242 22.05 -1.41 8.90
C ALA A 242 21.49 -0.01 8.52
N GLU A 243 21.94 0.55 7.41
CA GLU A 243 21.52 1.85 6.90
C GLU A 243 20.32 1.75 5.92
N SER A 244 19.84 0.52 5.65
CA SER A 244 18.67 0.29 4.82
C SER A 244 17.41 0.70 5.59
N GLY A 245 16.48 1.37 4.92
CA GLY A 245 15.14 1.65 5.47
C GLY A 245 14.26 0.41 5.66
N PHE A 246 14.75 -0.81 5.36
CA PHE A 246 13.96 -2.05 5.40
C PHE A 246 14.29 -2.92 6.62
N GLY A 247 15.41 -3.64 6.62
CA GLY A 247 15.76 -4.60 7.66
C GLY A 247 15.02 -5.95 7.58
N TRP A 248 15.40 -6.91 8.43
CA TRP A 248 14.82 -8.27 8.45
C TRP A 248 13.32 -8.30 8.76
N GLU A 249 12.82 -7.39 9.60
CA GLU A 249 11.39 -7.29 9.92
C GLU A 249 10.57 -6.95 8.67
N TYR A 250 11.07 -6.01 7.88
CA TYR A 250 10.40 -5.61 6.64
C TYR A 250 10.41 -6.75 5.61
N VAL A 251 11.53 -7.45 5.47
CA VAL A 251 11.63 -8.63 4.58
C VAL A 251 10.66 -9.73 5.00
N GLY A 252 10.56 -10.03 6.30
CA GLY A 252 9.59 -10.98 6.85
C GLY A 252 8.15 -10.53 6.64
N TRP A 253 7.89 -9.25 6.83
CA TRP A 253 6.58 -8.66 6.57
C TRP A 253 6.19 -8.75 5.08
N MET A 254 7.13 -8.52 4.15
CA MET A 254 6.88 -8.65 2.71
C MET A 254 6.51 -10.08 2.32
N PHE A 255 7.10 -11.09 2.95
CA PHE A 255 6.70 -12.48 2.74
C PHE A 255 5.24 -12.72 3.15
N PHE A 256 4.83 -12.22 4.31
CA PHE A 256 3.45 -12.31 4.77
C PHE A 256 2.49 -11.52 3.87
N LEU A 257 2.84 -10.29 3.48
CA LEU A 257 2.05 -9.50 2.52
C LEU A 257 1.92 -10.19 1.17
N GLY A 258 2.93 -10.94 0.73
CA GLY A 258 2.83 -11.79 -0.47
C GLY A 258 1.71 -12.82 -0.36
N ILE A 259 1.58 -13.49 0.80
CA ILE A 259 0.47 -14.42 1.07
C ILE A 259 -0.88 -13.67 1.06
N VAL A 260 -0.94 -12.51 1.71
CA VAL A 260 -2.13 -11.68 1.76
C VAL A 260 -2.58 -11.28 0.35
N ASN A 261 -1.68 -10.72 -0.44
CA ASN A 261 -1.98 -10.25 -1.79
C ASN A 261 -2.51 -11.36 -2.72
N CYS A 262 -2.06 -12.59 -2.52
CA CYS A 262 -2.50 -13.73 -3.32
C CYS A 262 -3.76 -14.42 -2.80
N ALA A 263 -3.90 -14.59 -1.47
CA ALA A 263 -4.85 -15.54 -0.90
C ALA A 263 -5.91 -14.91 0.02
N LEU A 264 -5.74 -13.65 0.42
CA LEU A 264 -6.65 -12.96 1.34
C LEU A 264 -7.16 -11.63 0.78
N TRP A 265 -6.39 -10.99 -0.10
CA TRP A 265 -6.82 -9.71 -0.64
C TRP A 265 -8.03 -9.90 -1.56
N PRO A 266 -9.17 -9.25 -1.29
CA PRO A 266 -10.44 -9.60 -1.92
C PRO A 266 -10.46 -9.45 -3.44
N THR A 267 -9.71 -8.50 -4.00
CA THR A 267 -9.63 -8.33 -5.47
C THR A 267 -8.99 -9.54 -6.13
N ALA A 268 -7.86 -10.04 -5.61
CA ALA A 268 -7.20 -11.24 -6.10
C ALA A 268 -8.05 -12.49 -5.87
N VAL A 269 -8.66 -12.62 -4.67
CA VAL A 269 -9.54 -13.74 -4.33
C VAL A 269 -10.79 -13.77 -5.22
N ALA A 270 -11.40 -12.62 -5.55
CA ALA A 270 -12.52 -12.57 -6.47
C ALA A 270 -12.17 -13.16 -7.85
N ARG A 271 -10.94 -12.91 -8.37
CA ARG A 271 -10.43 -13.52 -9.61
C ARG A 271 -10.20 -15.02 -9.46
N ALA A 272 -9.66 -15.44 -8.31
CA ALA A 272 -9.48 -16.86 -7.98
C ALA A 272 -10.82 -17.61 -7.94
N LEU A 273 -11.85 -17.03 -7.31
CA LEU A 273 -13.20 -17.62 -7.23
C LEU A 273 -13.94 -17.63 -8.57
N ALA A 274 -13.56 -16.75 -9.52
CA ALA A 274 -14.12 -16.72 -10.87
C ALA A 274 -13.57 -17.78 -11.82
N MET A 275 -12.48 -18.50 -11.44
CA MET A 275 -11.86 -19.53 -12.28
C MET A 275 -12.78 -20.74 -12.51
N GLU A 276 -12.71 -21.33 -13.71
CA GLU A 276 -13.52 -22.47 -14.12
C GLU A 276 -13.23 -23.76 -13.32
N SER A 277 -11.97 -23.94 -12.88
CA SER A 277 -11.54 -25.13 -12.13
C SER A 277 -10.36 -24.85 -11.19
N THR A 278 -10.14 -25.74 -10.21
CA THR A 278 -8.98 -25.68 -9.31
C THR A 278 -7.65 -25.87 -10.03
N THR A 279 -7.64 -26.65 -11.12
CA THR A 279 -6.46 -26.80 -11.98
C THR A 279 -6.15 -25.51 -12.74
N ALA A 280 -7.16 -24.84 -13.31
CA ALA A 280 -7.00 -23.56 -13.97
C ALA A 280 -6.53 -22.50 -12.97
N LEU A 281 -7.06 -22.50 -11.73
CA LEU A 281 -6.64 -21.63 -10.64
C LEU A 281 -5.17 -21.82 -10.27
N LYS A 282 -4.70 -23.06 -10.08
CA LYS A 282 -3.27 -23.32 -9.81
C LYS A 282 -2.37 -22.81 -10.94
N ARG A 283 -2.73 -23.09 -12.20
CA ARG A 283 -2.00 -22.59 -13.36
C ARG A 283 -2.00 -21.06 -13.42
N GLN A 284 -3.13 -20.42 -13.11
CA GLN A 284 -3.23 -18.96 -13.02
C GLN A 284 -2.15 -18.40 -12.11
N TYR A 285 -2.09 -18.81 -10.83
CA TYR A 285 -1.11 -18.29 -9.87
C TYR A 285 0.34 -18.67 -10.23
N THR A 286 0.57 -19.92 -10.68
CA THR A 286 1.92 -20.36 -11.07
C THR A 286 2.50 -19.50 -12.19
N TRP A 287 1.75 -19.18 -13.23
CA TRP A 287 2.21 -18.35 -14.32
C TRP A 287 2.17 -16.84 -13.99
N SER A 288 1.19 -16.39 -13.21
CA SER A 288 1.14 -15.02 -12.74
C SER A 288 2.28 -14.67 -11.76
N SER A 289 3.00 -15.64 -11.20
CA SER A 289 4.14 -15.40 -10.32
C SER A 289 5.22 -14.52 -10.99
N ILE A 290 5.44 -14.72 -12.30
CA ILE A 290 6.36 -13.89 -13.08
C ILE A 290 5.86 -12.45 -13.13
N SER A 291 4.56 -12.24 -13.38
CA SER A 291 3.99 -10.89 -13.41
C SER A 291 3.96 -10.24 -12.02
N PHE A 292 3.79 -11.03 -10.95
CA PHE A 292 3.88 -10.55 -9.57
C PHE A 292 5.28 -10.02 -9.22
N ALA A 293 6.35 -10.63 -9.76
CA ALA A 293 7.70 -10.10 -9.63
C ALA A 293 7.90 -8.84 -10.50
N ILE A 294 7.56 -8.92 -11.79
CA ILE A 294 7.83 -7.88 -12.79
C ILE A 294 7.08 -6.58 -12.45
N ARG A 295 5.83 -6.67 -11.98
CA ARG A 295 5.00 -5.50 -11.64
C ARG A 295 5.61 -4.60 -10.56
N MET A 296 6.51 -5.13 -9.74
CA MET A 296 7.26 -4.38 -8.73
C MET A 296 8.65 -3.98 -9.24
N ILE A 297 9.38 -4.93 -9.84
CA ILE A 297 10.78 -4.73 -10.23
C ILE A 297 10.93 -3.66 -11.32
N ILE A 298 10.08 -3.67 -12.37
CA ILE A 298 10.22 -2.67 -13.44
C ILE A 298 9.87 -1.26 -12.96
N PRO A 299 8.77 -1.01 -12.24
CA PRO A 299 8.54 0.32 -11.66
C PRO A 299 9.61 0.75 -10.67
N ASN A 300 10.13 -0.15 -9.82
CA ASN A 300 11.29 0.15 -8.97
C ASN A 300 12.48 0.62 -9.82
N LEU A 301 12.76 -0.05 -10.93
CA LEU A 301 13.83 0.34 -11.85
C LEU A 301 13.58 1.71 -12.49
N LEU A 302 12.34 2.04 -12.86
CA LEU A 302 11.97 3.39 -13.32
C LEU A 302 12.23 4.44 -12.24
N GLY A 303 11.94 4.13 -10.98
CA GLY A 303 12.29 4.99 -9.84
C GLY A 303 13.79 5.19 -9.67
N ILE A 304 14.58 4.13 -9.83
CA ILE A 304 16.06 4.22 -9.82
C ILE A 304 16.54 5.09 -10.99
N CYS A 305 15.99 4.91 -12.18
CA CYS A 305 16.32 5.75 -13.34
C CYS A 305 16.01 7.23 -13.07
N ALA A 306 14.86 7.51 -12.45
CA ALA A 306 14.49 8.87 -12.04
C ALA A 306 15.47 9.44 -11.01
N PHE A 307 15.89 8.66 -10.01
CA PHE A 307 16.91 9.06 -9.04
C PHE A 307 18.24 9.42 -9.73
N VAL A 308 18.74 8.54 -10.59
CA VAL A 308 20.00 8.75 -11.31
C VAL A 308 19.92 9.96 -12.26
N PHE A 309 18.76 10.16 -12.89
CA PHE A 309 18.51 11.35 -13.71
C PHE A 309 18.57 12.64 -12.90
N VAL A 310 17.89 12.68 -11.75
CA VAL A 310 17.89 13.84 -10.84
C VAL A 310 19.31 14.15 -10.37
N MET A 311 20.06 13.13 -9.94
CA MET A 311 21.40 13.34 -9.36
C MET A 311 22.47 13.73 -10.41
N ASN A 312 22.33 13.28 -11.65
CA ASN A 312 23.39 13.44 -12.66
C ASN A 312 23.08 14.42 -13.78
N LYS A 313 21.78 14.66 -14.08
CA LYS A 313 21.38 15.37 -15.31
C LYS A 313 20.39 16.51 -15.10
N ALA A 314 19.79 16.63 -13.90
CA ALA A 314 18.73 17.60 -13.63
C ALA A 314 18.96 18.36 -12.31
N PRO A 315 19.89 19.34 -12.27
CA PRO A 315 20.20 20.12 -11.06
C PRO A 315 18.98 20.88 -10.53
N ASP A 316 18.08 21.31 -11.42
CA ASP A 316 16.81 21.94 -11.07
C ASP A 316 15.90 21.01 -10.27
N LEU A 317 15.84 19.74 -10.62
CA LEU A 317 15.08 18.74 -9.85
C LEU A 317 15.81 18.32 -8.58
N GLN A 318 17.14 18.26 -8.61
CA GLN A 318 17.93 17.96 -7.41
C GLN A 318 17.64 18.96 -6.29
N ALA A 319 17.63 20.26 -6.59
CA ALA A 319 17.31 21.30 -5.61
C ALA A 319 15.88 21.20 -5.05
N VAL A 320 14.95 20.60 -5.80
CA VAL A 320 13.53 20.48 -5.40
C VAL A 320 13.26 19.20 -4.61
N PHE A 321 13.89 18.07 -4.98
CA PHE A 321 13.73 16.79 -4.28
C PHE A 321 14.68 16.63 -3.08
N PHE A 322 15.83 17.29 -3.11
CA PHE A 322 16.87 17.24 -2.08
C PHE A 322 17.34 18.65 -1.74
N PRO A 323 16.47 19.50 -1.17
CA PRO A 323 16.85 20.88 -0.80
C PRO A 323 17.97 20.84 0.24
N GLU A 324 18.96 21.73 0.07
CA GLU A 324 20.06 21.88 1.02
C GLU A 324 19.64 22.64 2.29
N GLU A 325 18.64 23.51 2.17
CA GLU A 325 18.10 24.29 3.29
C GLU A 325 17.08 23.47 4.09
N ALA A 326 17.29 23.32 5.39
CA ALA A 326 16.46 22.50 6.28
C ALA A 326 14.98 22.97 6.35
N ASP A 327 14.76 24.28 6.19
CA ASP A 327 13.42 24.90 6.23
C ASP A 327 12.61 24.73 4.93
N VAL A 328 13.26 24.25 3.86
CA VAL A 328 12.61 24.04 2.58
C VAL A 328 12.02 22.63 2.51
N LYS A 329 10.68 22.53 2.47
CA LYS A 329 10.02 21.24 2.30
C LYS A 329 10.35 20.65 0.93
N ALA A 330 10.95 19.44 0.90
CA ALA A 330 11.16 18.70 -0.33
C ALA A 330 9.83 18.38 -1.02
N VAL A 331 9.86 18.33 -2.35
CA VAL A 331 8.71 17.86 -3.13
C VAL A 331 8.52 16.36 -2.90
N ASP A 332 7.25 15.94 -2.87
CA ASP A 332 6.91 14.53 -2.72
C ASP A 332 7.58 13.70 -3.82
N ASN A 333 8.35 12.71 -3.41
CA ASN A 333 9.12 11.82 -4.30
C ASN A 333 8.23 10.95 -5.22
N LEU A 334 6.92 10.89 -5.00
CA LEU A 334 5.95 10.32 -5.94
C LEU A 334 5.95 11.05 -7.29
N TYR A 335 6.29 12.33 -7.34
CA TYR A 335 6.42 13.07 -8.61
C TYR A 335 7.68 12.74 -9.39
N ALA A 336 8.69 12.12 -8.78
CA ALA A 336 10.00 11.93 -9.42
C ALA A 336 9.91 11.10 -10.72
N MET A 337 9.24 9.96 -10.69
CA MET A 337 9.10 9.10 -11.86
C MET A 337 8.22 9.73 -12.96
N PRO A 338 7.03 10.29 -12.69
CA PRO A 338 6.24 10.96 -13.73
C PRO A 338 6.96 12.13 -14.39
N ILE A 339 7.63 13.00 -13.62
CA ILE A 339 8.40 14.13 -14.16
C ILE A 339 9.56 13.61 -15.02
N PHE A 340 10.31 12.61 -14.55
CA PHE A 340 11.36 11.97 -15.32
C PHE A 340 10.85 11.47 -16.68
N LEU A 341 9.76 10.69 -16.67
CA LEU A 341 9.15 10.18 -17.90
C LEU A 341 8.66 11.30 -18.81
N GLY A 342 8.08 12.35 -18.24
CA GLY A 342 7.65 13.53 -18.96
C GLY A 342 8.78 14.22 -19.75
N ARG A 343 10.00 14.19 -19.21
CA ARG A 343 11.18 14.82 -19.83
C ARG A 343 11.90 13.95 -20.87
N ILE A 344 11.86 12.61 -20.71
CA ILE A 344 12.68 11.73 -21.56
C ILE A 344 11.89 11.07 -22.71
N LEU A 345 10.59 10.85 -22.54
CA LEU A 345 9.79 10.17 -23.55
C LEU A 345 9.46 11.12 -24.71
N PRO A 346 9.53 10.65 -25.98
CA PRO A 346 9.11 11.44 -27.12
C PRO A 346 7.60 11.59 -27.19
N ALA A 347 7.13 12.68 -27.81
CA ALA A 347 5.71 12.91 -28.09
C ALA A 347 5.08 11.72 -28.83
N GLY A 348 3.84 11.40 -28.55
CA GLY A 348 3.12 10.21 -29.02
C GLY A 348 3.34 8.99 -28.11
N LEU A 349 4.58 8.66 -27.76
CA LEU A 349 4.87 7.57 -26.83
C LEU A 349 4.47 7.94 -25.40
N ILE A 350 4.75 9.17 -24.98
CA ILE A 350 4.34 9.67 -23.67
C ILE A 350 2.80 9.64 -23.51
N GLY A 351 2.05 9.98 -24.57
CA GLY A 351 0.60 9.85 -24.60
C GLY A 351 0.12 8.40 -24.48
N LEU A 352 0.78 7.46 -25.16
CA LEU A 352 0.47 6.03 -25.06
C LEU A 352 0.72 5.48 -23.64
N ILE A 353 1.85 5.85 -23.02
CA ILE A 353 2.17 5.46 -21.65
C ILE A 353 1.18 6.07 -20.66
N THR A 354 0.83 7.34 -20.85
CA THR A 354 -0.18 8.01 -20.01
C THR A 354 -1.55 7.31 -20.14
N ALA A 355 -1.97 6.95 -21.34
CA ALA A 355 -3.18 6.17 -21.58
C ALA A 355 -3.12 4.80 -20.90
N ALA A 356 -1.99 4.09 -20.99
CA ALA A 356 -1.76 2.81 -20.31
C ALA A 356 -1.84 2.95 -18.78
N MET A 357 -1.28 4.01 -18.22
CA MET A 357 -1.33 4.28 -16.77
C MET A 357 -2.74 4.67 -16.29
N ILE A 358 -3.49 5.44 -17.07
CA ILE A 358 -4.91 5.71 -16.79
C ILE A 358 -5.73 4.42 -16.90
N ALA A 359 -5.41 3.56 -17.87
CA ALA A 359 -6.01 2.23 -17.98
C ALA A 359 -5.81 1.41 -16.70
N ALA A 360 -4.57 1.34 -16.22
CA ALA A 360 -4.23 0.67 -14.98
C ALA A 360 -4.92 1.29 -13.75
N PHE A 361 -5.05 2.62 -13.73
CA PHE A 361 -5.83 3.33 -12.71
C PHE A 361 -7.30 2.91 -12.73
N MET A 362 -7.94 2.87 -13.92
CA MET A 362 -9.33 2.48 -14.07
C MET A 362 -9.56 1.04 -13.62
N SER A 363 -8.74 0.08 -14.09
CA SER A 363 -8.83 -1.34 -13.73
C SER A 363 -8.75 -1.58 -12.23
N THR A 364 -7.82 -0.89 -11.55
CA THR A 364 -7.70 -1.01 -10.10
C THR A 364 -8.93 -0.45 -9.40
N HIS A 365 -9.37 0.75 -9.77
CA HIS A 365 -10.50 1.40 -9.11
C HIS A 365 -11.82 0.66 -9.31
N ASP A 366 -12.12 0.18 -10.52
CA ASP A 366 -13.36 -0.56 -10.77
C ASP A 366 -13.37 -1.90 -10.02
N GLY A 367 -12.24 -2.60 -10.01
CA GLY A 367 -12.06 -3.83 -9.25
C GLY A 367 -12.30 -3.63 -7.75
N TYR A 368 -11.76 -2.56 -7.18
CA TYR A 368 -11.92 -2.23 -5.76
C TYR A 368 -13.33 -1.74 -5.44
N LEU A 369 -13.88 -0.80 -6.22
CA LEU A 369 -15.24 -0.30 -6.05
C LEU A 369 -16.27 -1.42 -6.11
N LEU A 370 -16.14 -2.33 -7.10
CA LEU A 370 -17.01 -3.49 -7.23
C LEU A 370 -16.83 -4.45 -6.05
N CYS A 371 -15.61 -4.69 -5.62
CA CYS A 371 -15.31 -5.59 -4.52
C CYS A 371 -15.92 -5.10 -3.20
N TRP A 372 -15.61 -3.86 -2.79
CA TRP A 372 -16.11 -3.32 -1.51
C TRP A 372 -17.62 -3.15 -1.50
N SER A 373 -18.21 -2.65 -2.60
CA SER A 373 -19.68 -2.53 -2.71
C SER A 373 -20.36 -3.90 -2.68
N THR A 374 -19.72 -4.94 -3.24
CA THR A 374 -20.22 -6.33 -3.19
C THR A 374 -20.14 -6.87 -1.76
N VAL A 375 -19.01 -6.71 -1.06
CA VAL A 375 -18.87 -7.14 0.33
C VAL A 375 -19.93 -6.47 1.22
N ILE A 376 -20.11 -5.15 1.10
CA ILE A 376 -21.14 -4.44 1.88
C ILE A 376 -22.54 -4.98 1.55
N THR A 377 -22.86 -5.18 0.28
CA THR A 377 -24.18 -5.67 -0.14
C THR A 377 -24.42 -7.12 0.30
N GLN A 378 -23.46 -8.04 0.04
CA GLN A 378 -23.65 -9.47 0.24
C GLN A 378 -23.37 -9.91 1.66
N ASP A 379 -22.40 -9.30 2.35
CA ASP A 379 -21.90 -9.81 3.62
C ASP A 379 -22.38 -9.00 4.83
N ILE A 380 -22.88 -7.76 4.61
CA ILE A 380 -23.44 -6.94 5.68
C ILE A 380 -24.95 -6.76 5.47
N ILE A 381 -25.38 -6.17 4.32
CA ILE A 381 -26.79 -5.80 4.11
C ILE A 381 -27.66 -7.04 3.92
N ALA A 382 -27.34 -7.94 2.98
CA ALA A 382 -28.18 -9.10 2.68
C ALA A 382 -28.39 -10.02 3.90
N PRO A 383 -27.37 -10.33 4.71
CA PRO A 383 -27.59 -11.04 5.97
C PRO A 383 -28.50 -10.32 6.96
N LEU A 384 -28.41 -9.00 7.11
CA LEU A 384 -29.30 -8.23 7.99
C LEU A 384 -30.78 -8.38 7.60
N PHE A 385 -31.07 -8.43 6.31
CA PHE A 385 -32.41 -8.69 5.77
C PHE A 385 -32.74 -10.20 5.65
N LYS A 386 -31.99 -11.07 6.31
CA LYS A 386 -32.19 -12.54 6.31
C LYS A 386 -32.26 -13.14 4.90
N GLU A 387 -31.40 -12.65 3.99
CA GLU A 387 -31.31 -13.09 2.58
C GLU A 387 -32.61 -12.92 1.75
N ARG A 388 -33.54 -12.05 2.19
CA ARG A 388 -34.82 -11.83 1.49
C ARG A 388 -34.71 -10.88 0.29
N LEU A 389 -33.53 -10.30 0.03
CA LEU A 389 -33.30 -9.38 -1.09
C LEU A 389 -33.15 -10.17 -2.40
N ASP A 390 -33.91 -9.80 -3.42
CA ASP A 390 -33.79 -10.34 -4.76
C ASP A 390 -32.56 -9.82 -5.50
N ASN A 391 -32.16 -10.50 -6.57
CA ASN A 391 -30.97 -10.13 -7.35
C ASN A 391 -31.00 -8.71 -7.93
N PRO A 392 -32.11 -8.22 -8.51
CA PRO A 392 -32.18 -6.83 -9.01
C PRO A 392 -31.95 -5.78 -7.90
N THR A 393 -32.53 -5.99 -6.72
CA THR A 393 -32.35 -5.10 -5.57
C THR A 393 -30.90 -5.12 -5.08
N ARG A 394 -30.28 -6.28 -4.98
CA ARG A 394 -28.85 -6.39 -4.61
C ARG A 394 -27.95 -5.65 -5.60
N ILE A 395 -28.16 -5.81 -6.90
CA ILE A 395 -27.40 -5.09 -7.94
C ILE A 395 -27.63 -3.56 -7.83
N LYS A 396 -28.87 -3.12 -7.58
CA LYS A 396 -29.16 -1.70 -7.38
C LYS A 396 -28.43 -1.12 -6.16
N ILE A 397 -28.46 -1.83 -5.02
CA ILE A 397 -27.74 -1.44 -3.81
C ILE A 397 -26.24 -1.36 -4.09
N THR A 398 -25.65 -2.37 -4.74
CA THR A 398 -24.23 -2.40 -5.09
C THR A 398 -23.84 -1.18 -5.94
N ARG A 399 -24.65 -0.80 -6.93
CA ARG A 399 -24.41 0.39 -7.77
C ARG A 399 -24.45 1.70 -6.98
N ILE A 400 -25.40 1.83 -6.04
CA ILE A 400 -25.46 3.00 -5.14
C ILE A 400 -24.20 3.07 -4.28
N LEU A 401 -23.79 1.93 -3.73
CA LEU A 401 -22.57 1.84 -2.90
C LEU A 401 -21.30 2.18 -3.69
N ILE A 402 -21.20 1.78 -4.97
CA ILE A 402 -20.08 2.19 -5.83
C ILE A 402 -19.96 3.73 -5.87
N VAL A 403 -21.08 4.44 -6.04
CA VAL A 403 -21.08 5.91 -6.06
C VAL A 403 -20.70 6.49 -4.69
N LEU A 404 -21.27 5.96 -3.61
CA LEU A 404 -20.99 6.44 -2.25
C LEU A 404 -19.51 6.21 -1.86
N ILE A 405 -18.96 5.05 -2.21
CA ILE A 405 -17.53 4.75 -1.99
C ILE A 405 -16.67 5.70 -2.84
N GLY A 406 -17.05 5.96 -4.09
CA GLY A 406 -16.37 6.93 -4.94
C GLY A 406 -16.32 8.33 -4.31
N LEU A 407 -17.43 8.81 -3.77
CA LEU A 407 -17.47 10.10 -3.07
C LEU A 407 -16.61 10.09 -1.79
N TYR A 408 -16.59 8.96 -1.06
CA TYR A 408 -15.72 8.79 0.11
C TYR A 408 -14.22 8.87 -0.26
N ILE A 409 -13.78 8.19 -1.31
CA ILE A 409 -12.36 8.24 -1.70
C ILE A 409 -11.95 9.62 -2.23
N LEU A 410 -12.88 10.37 -2.84
CA LEU A 410 -12.64 11.77 -3.18
C LEU A 410 -12.44 12.61 -1.92
N TYR A 411 -13.36 12.51 -0.95
CA TYR A 411 -13.25 13.19 0.33
C TYR A 411 -11.93 12.87 1.02
N TRP A 412 -11.58 11.58 1.12
CA TRP A 412 -10.33 11.16 1.75
C TRP A 412 -9.10 11.72 1.04
N GLY A 413 -9.06 11.64 -0.30
CA GLY A 413 -7.95 12.17 -1.10
C GLY A 413 -7.79 13.68 -0.99
N LEU A 414 -8.89 14.44 -0.77
CA LEU A 414 -8.86 15.89 -0.58
C LEU A 414 -8.31 16.31 0.78
N PHE A 415 -8.66 15.58 1.85
CA PHE A 415 -8.43 16.02 3.22
C PHE A 415 -7.30 15.25 3.94
N TYR A 416 -6.86 14.10 3.41
CA TYR A 416 -5.78 13.37 4.03
C TYR A 416 -4.42 14.05 3.75
N THR A 417 -3.73 14.39 4.84
CA THR A 417 -2.43 15.08 4.83
C THR A 417 -1.28 14.24 5.36
N GLY A 418 -1.48 12.93 5.57
CA GLY A 418 -0.43 12.02 6.05
C GLY A 418 0.78 12.02 5.14
N GLU A 419 1.97 11.88 5.73
CA GLU A 419 3.26 11.96 5.05
C GLU A 419 3.94 10.58 4.90
N GLU A 420 3.23 9.51 5.31
CA GLU A 420 3.76 8.15 5.18
C GLU A 420 3.90 7.75 3.71
N ASP A 421 4.93 6.95 3.41
CA ASP A 421 5.04 6.28 2.11
C ASP A 421 3.75 5.53 1.78
N ILE A 422 3.26 5.65 0.56
CA ILE A 422 1.98 5.05 0.12
C ILE A 422 1.93 3.54 0.39
N TRP A 423 3.04 2.83 0.17
CA TRP A 423 3.10 1.40 0.43
C TRP A 423 2.93 1.06 1.92
N ASP A 424 3.58 1.82 2.80
CA ASP A 424 3.52 1.60 4.23
C ASP A 424 2.13 1.95 4.78
N TYR A 425 1.51 3.03 4.30
CA TYR A 425 0.11 3.34 4.57
C TYR A 425 -0.84 2.21 4.18
N MET A 426 -0.68 1.66 2.95
CA MET A 426 -1.50 0.55 2.47
C MET A 426 -1.28 -0.73 3.28
N ALA A 427 -0.04 -1.00 3.69
CA ALA A 427 0.30 -2.15 4.50
C ALA A 427 -0.36 -2.09 5.89
N VAL A 428 -0.35 -0.93 6.54
CA VAL A 428 -0.96 -0.73 7.86
C VAL A 428 -2.49 -0.75 7.78
N THR A 429 -3.08 0.02 6.87
CA THR A 429 -4.56 0.07 6.72
C THR A 429 -5.14 -1.28 6.31
N GLY A 430 -4.43 -2.02 5.47
CA GLY A 430 -4.79 -3.39 5.12
C GLY A 430 -4.67 -4.36 6.31
N ALA A 431 -3.64 -4.20 7.16
CA ALA A 431 -3.38 -5.06 8.31
C ALA A 431 -4.56 -5.12 9.30
N ILE A 432 -5.35 -4.05 9.40
CA ILE A 432 -6.58 -4.00 10.21
C ILE A 432 -7.50 -5.19 9.92
N TYR A 433 -7.61 -5.58 8.67
CA TYR A 433 -8.44 -6.71 8.26
C TYR A 433 -7.62 -7.99 8.10
N PHE A 434 -6.55 -7.99 7.29
CA PHE A 434 -5.98 -9.25 6.81
C PHE A 434 -5.20 -10.03 7.86
N THR A 435 -4.77 -9.42 8.97
CA THR A 435 -4.13 -10.15 10.08
C THR A 435 -5.13 -11.07 10.77
N GLY A 436 -6.32 -10.57 11.10
CA GLY A 436 -7.41 -11.38 11.60
C GLY A 436 -7.94 -12.37 10.55
N ALA A 437 -8.13 -11.93 9.31
CA ALA A 437 -8.61 -12.74 8.21
C ALA A 437 -7.70 -13.94 7.91
N PHE A 438 -6.39 -13.78 7.98
CA PHE A 438 -5.44 -14.87 7.84
C PHE A 438 -5.68 -15.95 8.90
N SER A 439 -5.81 -15.54 10.17
CA SER A 439 -6.10 -16.46 11.28
C SER A 439 -7.38 -17.25 11.04
N LEU A 440 -8.44 -16.60 10.52
CA LEU A 440 -9.72 -17.26 10.23
C LEU A 440 -9.64 -18.20 9.02
N LEU A 441 -9.03 -17.77 7.93
CA LEU A 441 -8.91 -18.61 6.73
C LEU A 441 -7.97 -19.79 6.98
N PHE A 442 -6.80 -19.53 7.52
CA PHE A 442 -5.84 -20.58 7.83
C PHE A 442 -6.42 -21.57 8.84
N GLY A 443 -6.91 -21.07 9.98
CA GLY A 443 -7.50 -21.93 10.99
C GLY A 443 -8.78 -22.62 10.53
N GLY A 444 -9.68 -21.91 9.84
CA GLY A 444 -10.94 -22.49 9.36
C GLY A 444 -10.78 -23.59 8.32
N LEU A 445 -9.80 -23.45 7.41
CA LEU A 445 -9.53 -24.41 6.33
C LEU A 445 -8.66 -25.61 6.78
N TYR A 446 -7.79 -25.43 7.77
CA TYR A 446 -6.77 -26.43 8.13
C TYR A 446 -6.84 -26.93 9.57
N TRP A 447 -7.58 -26.28 10.46
CA TRP A 447 -7.66 -26.66 11.87
C TRP A 447 -9.10 -26.95 12.33
N HIS A 448 -9.39 -28.20 12.63
CA HIS A 448 -10.74 -28.64 12.99
C HIS A 448 -11.27 -28.04 14.31
N ARG A 449 -10.36 -27.69 15.25
CA ARG A 449 -10.74 -27.11 16.55
C ARG A 449 -10.98 -25.60 16.53
N ALA A 450 -10.89 -24.97 15.36
CA ALA A 450 -11.21 -23.54 15.19
C ALA A 450 -12.67 -23.27 15.58
N SER A 451 -12.90 -22.32 16.51
CA SER A 451 -14.24 -21.97 17.00
C SER A 451 -14.72 -20.60 16.51
N SER A 452 -16.04 -20.44 16.52
CA SER A 452 -16.70 -19.17 16.16
C SER A 452 -16.30 -18.01 17.09
N THR A 453 -16.13 -18.28 18.39
CA THR A 453 -15.68 -17.27 19.37
C THR A 453 -14.23 -16.86 19.12
N GLY A 454 -13.33 -17.84 18.90
CA GLY A 454 -11.94 -17.55 18.54
C GLY A 454 -11.83 -16.72 17.27
N ALA A 455 -12.69 -17.00 16.26
CA ALA A 455 -12.74 -16.23 15.03
C ALA A 455 -13.15 -14.77 15.25
N VAL A 456 -14.20 -14.52 16.02
CA VAL A 456 -14.64 -13.14 16.35
C VAL A 456 -13.54 -12.38 17.09
N LEU A 457 -12.92 -13.01 18.09
CA LEU A 457 -11.85 -12.38 18.88
C LEU A 457 -10.62 -12.04 18.02
N ALA A 458 -10.24 -12.92 17.09
CA ALA A 458 -9.12 -12.67 16.19
C ALA A 458 -9.39 -11.50 15.22
N LEU A 459 -10.62 -11.40 14.67
CA LEU A 459 -10.99 -10.24 13.85
C LEU A 459 -10.90 -8.94 14.64
N MET A 460 -11.42 -8.91 15.87
CA MET A 460 -11.33 -7.73 16.73
C MET A 460 -9.88 -7.38 17.09
N ALA A 461 -9.06 -8.39 17.36
CA ALA A 461 -7.63 -8.19 17.62
C ALA A 461 -6.89 -7.55 16.44
N GLY A 462 -7.33 -7.79 15.19
CA GLY A 462 -6.76 -7.15 13.99
C GLY A 462 -6.83 -5.61 14.03
N ILE A 463 -7.78 -5.02 14.75
CA ILE A 463 -7.89 -3.55 14.90
C ILE A 463 -6.63 -2.96 15.51
N THR A 464 -5.87 -3.71 16.30
CA THR A 464 -4.62 -3.22 16.92
C THR A 464 -3.58 -2.77 15.89
N ALA A 465 -3.70 -3.18 14.63
CA ALA A 465 -2.85 -2.69 13.54
C ALA A 465 -2.95 -1.16 13.33
N VAL A 466 -4.04 -0.53 13.77
CA VAL A 466 -4.21 0.94 13.75
C VAL A 466 -3.05 1.67 14.44
N ILE A 467 -2.39 1.04 15.43
CA ILE A 467 -1.20 1.58 16.10
C ILE A 467 -0.05 1.86 15.11
N GLY A 468 -0.03 1.22 13.94
CA GLY A 468 0.95 1.48 12.89
C GLY A 468 0.80 2.82 12.18
N LEU A 469 -0.34 3.52 12.32
CA LEU A 469 -0.56 4.84 11.72
C LEU A 469 0.13 5.93 12.55
N GLY A 470 0.90 6.81 11.89
CA GLY A 470 1.63 7.90 12.53
C GLY A 470 0.82 8.74 13.51
N PRO A 471 -0.37 9.27 13.14
CA PRO A 471 -1.22 10.04 14.05
C PRO A 471 -1.67 9.25 15.29
N VAL A 472 -1.87 7.93 15.15
CA VAL A 472 -2.25 7.08 16.31
C VAL A 472 -1.04 6.85 17.21
N GLN A 473 0.15 6.63 16.64
CA GLN A 473 1.38 6.49 17.43
C GLN A 473 1.66 7.75 18.26
N GLN A 474 1.49 8.93 17.67
CA GLN A 474 1.63 10.20 18.39
C GLN A 474 0.62 10.32 19.54
N ALA A 475 -0.64 9.89 19.33
CA ALA A 475 -1.66 9.95 20.37
C ALA A 475 -1.43 8.96 21.53
N VAL A 476 -0.78 7.82 21.28
CA VAL A 476 -0.56 6.75 22.26
C VAL A 476 0.90 6.62 22.70
N HIS A 477 1.75 7.63 22.42
CA HIS A 477 3.19 7.57 22.73
C HIS A 477 3.49 7.20 24.18
N ASN A 478 2.64 7.61 25.14
CA ASN A 478 2.79 7.28 26.56
C ASN A 478 2.59 5.78 26.88
N TRP A 479 2.00 5.03 25.95
CA TRP A 479 1.76 3.58 26.11
C TRP A 479 2.78 2.73 25.39
N ILE A 480 3.59 3.36 24.52
CA ILE A 480 4.67 2.68 23.79
C ILE A 480 5.90 2.66 24.70
N PRO A 481 6.44 1.49 25.09
CA PRO A 481 7.56 1.42 26.00
C PRO A 481 8.83 2.09 25.45
N GLY A 482 9.43 2.96 26.27
CA GLY A 482 10.79 3.42 26.14
C GLY A 482 11.02 4.65 25.27
N SER A 483 11.38 5.77 25.92
CA SER A 483 12.20 6.77 25.24
C SER A 483 13.58 6.15 24.99
N ILE A 484 14.13 6.38 23.80
CA ILE A 484 15.47 5.89 23.46
C ILE A 484 16.52 6.81 24.05
N ALA A 485 16.17 8.10 24.20
CA ALA A 485 16.99 9.10 24.86
C ALA A 485 16.09 10.11 25.56
N GLU A 486 16.53 10.55 26.72
CA GLU A 486 15.94 11.66 27.47
C GLU A 486 17.02 12.72 27.63
N GLN A 487 16.73 13.94 27.19
CA GLN A 487 17.67 15.06 27.19
C GLN A 487 17.01 16.30 27.80
N THR A 488 17.82 17.20 28.31
CA THR A 488 17.34 18.52 28.75
C THR A 488 17.59 19.54 27.66
N ILE A 489 16.60 20.35 27.34
CA ILE A 489 16.69 21.39 26.31
C ILE A 489 17.65 22.48 26.80
N THR A 490 18.71 22.75 26.03
CA THR A 490 19.73 23.77 26.30
C THR A 490 19.46 25.07 25.56
N ALA A 491 18.84 25.01 24.37
CA ALA A 491 18.39 26.17 23.62
C ALA A 491 17.17 25.83 22.76
N THR A 492 16.38 26.85 22.41
CA THR A 492 15.22 26.73 21.53
C THR A 492 15.20 27.86 20.50
N TYR A 493 14.92 27.52 19.23
CA TYR A 493 14.77 28.47 18.12
C TYR A 493 13.57 28.05 17.27
N GLU A 494 12.50 28.82 17.27
CA GLU A 494 11.27 28.54 16.51
C GLU A 494 10.82 27.06 16.51
N LYS A 495 11.41 26.26 15.64
CA LYS A 495 11.11 24.81 15.48
C LYS A 495 12.27 23.91 15.87
N THR A 496 13.38 24.46 16.32
CA THR A 496 14.58 23.70 16.66
C THR A 496 14.78 23.72 18.16
N ILE A 497 15.07 22.55 18.74
CA ILE A 497 15.48 22.38 20.13
C ILE A 497 16.89 21.80 20.15
N GLU A 498 17.75 22.40 20.97
CA GLU A 498 19.14 21.95 21.21
C GLU A 498 19.26 21.27 22.56
N PHE A 499 20.17 20.30 22.64
CA PHE A 499 20.48 19.53 23.85
C PHE A 499 21.95 19.11 23.85
N GLU A 500 22.42 18.38 24.87
CA GLU A 500 23.78 17.86 24.90
C GLU A 500 24.00 16.84 23.75
N ALA A 501 25.09 17.04 22.99
CA ALA A 501 25.37 16.26 21.79
C ALA A 501 25.50 14.75 22.08
N PHE A 502 24.85 13.95 21.25
CA PHE A 502 25.03 12.49 21.25
C PHE A 502 26.45 12.13 20.81
N LYS A 503 27.15 11.36 21.61
CA LYS A 503 28.50 10.88 21.30
C LYS A 503 28.42 9.58 20.51
N GLU A 504 29.32 9.42 19.53
CA GLU A 504 29.52 8.14 18.85
C GLU A 504 30.08 7.14 19.90
N PRO A 505 29.52 5.93 20.04
CA PRO A 505 30.02 4.94 20.96
C PRO A 505 31.44 4.52 20.55
N ASP A 506 32.33 4.36 21.52
CA ASP A 506 33.63 3.74 21.30
C ASP A 506 33.41 2.31 20.77
N GLU A 507 34.21 1.86 19.79
CA GLU A 507 34.07 0.53 19.16
C GLU A 507 33.95 -0.58 20.22
N VAL A 508 32.75 -1.19 20.33
CA VAL A 508 32.48 -2.31 21.25
C VAL A 508 32.50 -3.60 20.44
N GLU A 509 33.25 -4.60 20.92
CA GLU A 509 33.30 -5.95 20.33
C GLU A 509 31.89 -6.56 20.21
N GLU A 510 31.48 -6.90 18.98
CA GLU A 510 30.18 -7.51 18.66
C GLU A 510 30.07 -8.94 19.20
N SER A 511 28.99 -9.23 19.92
CA SER A 511 28.57 -10.58 20.30
C SER A 511 27.33 -11.01 19.55
N PRO A 512 27.41 -11.93 18.56
CA PRO A 512 26.38 -12.14 17.53
C PRO A 512 25.06 -12.74 18.01
N VAL A 513 24.97 -13.35 19.15
CA VAL A 513 23.77 -14.11 19.59
C VAL A 513 22.90 -13.32 20.57
N ARG A 514 23.49 -12.41 21.34
CA ARG A 514 22.77 -11.56 22.29
C ARG A 514 21.94 -10.48 21.56
N ASP A 515 22.47 -10.03 20.43
CA ASP A 515 21.92 -8.92 19.64
C ASP A 515 20.62 -9.30 18.93
N MET A 516 20.46 -10.55 18.47
CA MET A 516 19.28 -10.98 17.70
C MET A 516 17.98 -11.03 18.52
N VAL A 517 18.04 -11.29 19.82
CA VAL A 517 16.84 -11.34 20.70
C VAL A 517 16.54 -9.96 21.29
N VAL A 518 17.57 -9.18 21.60
CA VAL A 518 17.43 -7.80 22.09
C VAL A 518 17.00 -6.89 20.95
N ASP A 519 17.51 -7.08 19.73
CA ASP A 519 17.14 -6.32 18.54
C ASP A 519 15.68 -6.56 18.12
N PHE A 520 15.10 -7.70 18.40
CA PHE A 520 13.69 -7.98 18.09
C PHE A 520 12.73 -7.24 19.05
N VAL A 521 13.13 -6.98 20.29
CA VAL A 521 12.26 -6.37 21.32
C VAL A 521 12.60 -4.90 21.56
N MET A 522 13.87 -4.52 21.51
CA MET A 522 14.36 -3.15 21.72
C MET A 522 15.37 -2.81 20.64
N THR A 523 15.04 -1.90 19.73
CA THR A 523 16.06 -1.37 18.81
C THR A 523 16.97 -0.46 19.60
N PRO A 524 18.27 -0.79 19.76
CA PRO A 524 19.18 0.05 20.51
C PRO A 524 19.26 1.46 19.89
N PHE A 525 19.40 2.45 20.75
CA PHE A 525 19.69 3.83 20.37
C PHE A 525 20.91 3.93 19.43
N GLU A 526 21.89 3.05 19.61
CA GLU A 526 23.08 2.91 18.79
C GLU A 526 22.78 2.64 17.29
N GLN A 527 21.70 1.92 16.97
CA GLN A 527 21.30 1.69 15.57
C GLN A 527 20.73 2.93 14.87
N ALA A 528 20.21 3.89 15.63
CA ALA A 528 19.71 5.14 15.08
C ALA A 528 20.80 6.08 14.60
N LYS A 529 22.03 5.90 15.10
CA LYS A 529 23.15 6.80 14.86
C LYS A 529 22.77 8.26 15.09
N PRO A 530 22.23 8.62 16.27
CA PRO A 530 21.75 9.97 16.56
C PRO A 530 22.86 11.02 16.50
N TRP A 531 24.12 10.59 16.55
CA TRP A 531 25.32 11.41 16.34
C TRP A 531 25.60 11.75 14.86
N ARG A 532 24.77 11.26 13.91
CA ARG A 532 24.85 11.59 12.49
C ARG A 532 23.71 12.51 12.07
N PHE A 533 23.98 13.37 11.12
CA PHE A 533 22.96 14.22 10.50
C PHE A 533 21.77 13.39 9.99
N ASN A 534 20.55 13.80 10.37
CA ASN A 534 19.29 13.11 10.09
C ASN A 534 19.16 11.67 10.64
N GLY A 535 19.98 11.27 11.60
CA GLY A 535 19.87 9.94 12.24
C GLY A 535 18.54 9.71 12.96
N LEU A 536 17.86 10.79 13.39
CA LEU A 536 16.56 10.77 14.10
C LEU A 536 15.39 11.27 13.23
N LYS A 537 15.58 11.44 11.93
CA LYS A 537 14.50 11.90 11.04
C LYS A 537 13.30 10.96 11.10
N SER A 538 12.09 11.54 11.13
CA SER A 538 10.81 10.84 11.27
C SER A 538 10.60 10.13 12.62
N TRP A 539 11.44 10.42 13.61
CA TRP A 539 11.20 10.00 14.99
C TRP A 539 10.29 11.00 15.69
N THR A 540 9.84 10.67 16.89
CA THR A 540 8.98 11.53 17.70
C THR A 540 9.77 12.13 18.85
N ALA A 541 9.81 13.46 18.93
CA ALA A 541 10.25 14.18 20.11
C ALA A 541 9.03 14.47 21.00
N VAL A 542 9.09 14.08 22.25
CA VAL A 542 8.08 14.39 23.27
C VAL A 542 8.72 15.37 24.24
N VAL A 543 8.26 16.62 24.23
CA VAL A 543 8.73 17.65 25.15
C VAL A 543 7.77 17.73 26.33
N GLN A 544 8.32 17.69 27.54
CA GLN A 544 7.60 17.91 28.79
C GLN A 544 8.07 19.20 29.44
N ASN A 545 7.16 20.14 29.61
CA ASN A 545 7.44 21.39 30.29
C ASN A 545 7.44 21.25 31.82
N ALA A 546 7.92 22.28 32.51
CA ALA A 546 7.96 22.33 33.97
C ALA A 546 6.58 22.20 34.66
N ALA A 547 5.49 22.46 33.95
CA ALA A 547 4.12 22.28 34.43
C ALA A 547 3.62 20.84 34.24
N GLY A 548 4.42 19.94 33.68
CA GLY A 548 4.07 18.55 33.43
C GLY A 548 3.22 18.34 32.16
N GLN A 549 3.02 19.39 31.35
CA GLN A 549 2.35 19.24 30.06
C GLN A 549 3.32 18.59 29.06
N THR A 550 2.83 17.65 28.28
CA THR A 550 3.62 16.92 27.30
C THR A 550 3.08 17.15 25.90
N GLN A 551 4.00 17.40 24.95
CA GLN A 551 3.67 17.56 23.55
C GLN A 551 4.55 16.65 22.69
N ALA A 552 3.92 15.84 21.85
CA ALA A 552 4.61 14.96 20.89
C ALA A 552 4.62 15.61 19.51
N VAL A 553 5.79 15.66 18.88
CA VAL A 553 6.00 16.23 17.55
C VAL A 553 6.97 15.38 16.74
N GLU A 554 6.81 15.38 15.42
CA GLU A 554 7.70 14.63 14.52
C GLU A 554 9.00 15.38 14.26
N ILE A 555 10.14 14.68 14.31
CA ILE A 555 11.46 15.22 13.98
C ILE A 555 11.63 15.26 12.46
N ARG A 556 11.89 16.42 11.92
CA ARG A 556 12.12 16.66 10.49
C ARG A 556 13.58 16.50 10.10
N THR A 557 14.44 17.10 10.87
CA THR A 557 15.89 17.00 10.73
C THR A 557 16.52 16.80 12.11
N SER A 558 17.68 16.18 12.17
CA SER A 558 18.45 16.04 13.40
C SER A 558 19.94 16.22 13.14
N ASP A 559 20.58 16.93 14.04
CA ASP A 559 22.01 17.00 14.24
C ASP A 559 22.37 16.27 15.54
N PRO A 560 23.64 16.00 15.81
CA PRO A 560 24.05 15.34 17.06
C PRO A 560 23.57 16.03 18.33
N ASP A 561 23.36 17.33 18.30
CA ASP A 561 23.01 18.21 19.42
C ASP A 561 21.68 18.95 19.24
N ALA A 562 20.98 18.74 18.14
CA ALA A 562 19.74 19.44 17.83
C ALA A 562 18.74 18.60 17.05
N VAL A 563 17.45 18.88 17.24
CA VAL A 563 16.36 18.37 16.39
C VAL A 563 15.44 19.51 15.96
N THR A 564 15.10 19.52 14.67
CA THR A 564 14.08 20.42 14.13
C THR A 564 12.79 19.62 13.93
N VAL A 565 11.69 20.15 14.44
CA VAL A 565 10.39 19.48 14.44
C VAL A 565 9.43 20.05 13.40
N SER A 566 8.35 19.35 13.13
CA SER A 566 7.36 19.73 12.10
C SER A 566 6.68 21.07 12.38
N ALA A 567 6.09 21.23 13.54
CA ALA A 567 5.51 22.46 14.08
C ALA A 567 5.14 22.24 15.55
N TRP A 568 5.16 23.30 16.34
CA TRP A 568 4.56 23.30 17.66
C TRP A 568 3.08 23.71 17.56
N PRO A 569 2.18 23.15 18.41
CA PRO A 569 0.83 23.70 18.57
C PRO A 569 0.87 25.14 19.06
N GLU A 570 -0.17 25.92 18.72
CA GLU A 570 -0.25 27.35 19.07
C GLU A 570 -0.15 27.64 20.58
N ASP A 571 -0.49 26.67 21.42
CA ASP A 571 -0.56 26.75 22.90
C ASP A 571 0.64 26.08 23.59
N PHE A 572 1.65 25.62 22.84
CA PHE A 572 2.82 24.96 23.40
C PHE A 572 4.12 25.54 22.84
N GLU A 573 4.93 26.11 23.71
CA GLU A 573 6.25 26.65 23.38
C GLU A 573 7.29 26.00 24.29
N PRO A 574 8.24 25.20 23.76
CA PRO A 574 9.30 24.58 24.54
C PRO A 574 10.25 25.64 25.12
N GLN A 575 10.72 25.42 26.33
CA GLN A 575 11.63 26.32 27.02
C GLN A 575 12.94 25.63 27.39
N VAL A 576 13.99 26.41 27.59
CA VAL A 576 15.26 25.93 28.13
C VAL A 576 15.03 25.35 29.53
N GLY A 577 15.50 24.13 29.74
CA GLY A 577 15.30 23.37 30.98
C GLY A 577 14.15 22.36 30.91
N ASP A 578 13.30 22.39 29.86
CA ASP A 578 12.31 21.36 29.61
C ASP A 578 13.00 20.04 29.23
N THR A 579 12.27 18.94 29.43
CA THR A 579 12.80 17.61 29.07
C THR A 579 12.27 17.17 27.72
N VAL A 580 13.15 16.74 26.82
CA VAL A 580 12.80 16.10 25.55
C VAL A 580 13.12 14.61 25.61
N SER A 581 12.12 13.78 25.32
CA SER A 581 12.28 12.33 25.19
C SER A 581 12.11 11.94 23.72
N ILE A 582 13.06 11.20 23.18
CA ILE A 582 13.09 10.82 21.76
C ILE A 582 12.63 9.37 21.62
N TYR A 583 11.60 9.15 20.82
CA TYR A 583 10.98 7.85 20.59
C TYR A 583 11.14 7.42 19.13
N LYS A 584 11.58 6.19 18.92
CA LYS A 584 11.53 5.57 17.58
C LYS A 584 10.10 5.16 17.28
N PRO A 585 9.51 5.58 16.14
CA PRO A 585 8.20 5.10 15.74
C PRO A 585 8.26 3.59 15.47
N LEU A 586 7.20 2.88 15.83
CA LEU A 586 7.07 1.49 15.45
C LEU A 586 6.90 1.41 13.93
N SER A 587 7.79 0.70 13.25
CA SER A 587 7.63 0.50 11.80
C SER A 587 6.32 -0.22 11.49
N GLY A 588 5.66 0.13 10.39
CA GLY A 588 4.44 -0.55 9.94
C GLY A 588 4.65 -2.06 9.79
N ALA A 589 5.85 -2.49 9.40
CA ALA A 589 6.24 -3.89 9.32
C ALA A 589 6.24 -4.58 10.70
N ARG A 590 6.83 -3.95 11.71
CA ARG A 590 6.84 -4.47 13.09
C ARG A 590 5.43 -4.58 13.65
N VAL A 591 4.63 -3.51 13.53
CA VAL A 591 3.23 -3.53 13.97
C VAL A 591 2.45 -4.63 13.26
N GLY A 592 2.62 -4.78 11.95
CA GLY A 592 1.98 -5.85 11.18
C GLY A 592 2.35 -7.26 11.66
N LEU A 593 3.65 -7.53 11.87
CA LEU A 593 4.14 -8.83 12.38
C LEU A 593 3.64 -9.11 13.81
N MET A 594 3.65 -8.10 14.68
CA MET A 594 3.13 -8.23 16.05
C MET A 594 1.63 -8.49 16.03
N THR A 595 0.88 -7.77 15.21
CA THR A 595 -0.57 -7.93 15.11
C THR A 595 -0.94 -9.32 14.58
N ILE A 596 -0.23 -9.85 13.57
CA ILE A 596 -0.54 -11.21 13.09
C ILE A 596 -0.21 -12.27 14.16
N GLY A 597 0.91 -12.14 14.87
CA GLY A 597 1.23 -13.02 16.00
C GLY A 597 0.13 -12.96 17.08
N PHE A 598 -0.31 -11.75 17.41
CA PHE A 598 -1.37 -11.53 18.39
C PHE A 598 -2.72 -12.10 17.93
N THR A 599 -3.13 -11.88 16.68
CA THR A 599 -4.39 -12.42 16.15
C THR A 599 -4.38 -13.95 16.10
N LEU A 600 -3.27 -14.58 15.72
CA LEU A 600 -3.12 -16.04 15.76
C LEU A 600 -3.19 -16.57 17.20
N PHE A 601 -2.50 -15.94 18.12
CA PHE A 601 -2.54 -16.30 19.54
C PHE A 601 -3.96 -16.22 20.10
N VAL A 602 -4.65 -15.10 19.89
CA VAL A 602 -6.04 -14.87 20.34
C VAL A 602 -6.99 -15.86 19.66
N PHE A 603 -6.79 -16.17 18.39
CA PHE A 603 -7.58 -17.16 17.66
C PHE A 603 -7.45 -18.56 18.26
N ILE A 604 -6.20 -18.99 18.50
CA ILE A 604 -5.92 -20.32 19.06
C ILE A 604 -6.46 -20.41 20.49
N LEU A 605 -6.11 -19.43 21.33
CA LEU A 605 -6.54 -19.41 22.74
C LEU A 605 -8.06 -19.34 22.85
N GLY A 606 -8.70 -18.44 22.10
CA GLY A 606 -10.16 -18.31 22.07
C GLY A 606 -10.88 -19.57 21.59
N SER A 607 -10.29 -20.28 20.60
CA SER A 607 -10.85 -21.54 20.12
C SER A 607 -10.70 -22.69 21.13
N LEU A 608 -9.61 -22.72 21.87
CA LEU A 608 -9.39 -23.75 22.92
C LEU A 608 -10.24 -23.51 24.17
N ILE A 609 -10.41 -22.26 24.60
CA ILE A 609 -11.20 -21.91 25.79
C ILE A 609 -12.71 -21.97 25.50
N PHE A 610 -13.13 -21.57 24.30
CA PHE A 610 -14.53 -21.51 23.90
C PHE A 610 -14.80 -22.38 22.66
N PRO A 611 -14.71 -23.73 22.77
CA PRO A 611 -15.01 -24.63 21.66
C PRO A 611 -16.49 -24.61 21.29
N ASP A 612 -16.81 -24.75 20.00
CA ASP A 612 -18.19 -24.84 19.52
C ASP A 612 -18.88 -26.13 20.04
N ARG A 613 -20.21 -26.09 20.22
CA ARG A 613 -20.99 -27.21 20.83
C ARG A 613 -20.76 -28.57 20.15
N LYS A 614 -20.69 -28.61 18.81
CA LYS A 614 -20.39 -29.85 18.04
C LYS A 614 -19.02 -30.44 18.35
N GLN A 615 -18.08 -29.64 18.81
CA GLN A 615 -16.74 -30.11 19.20
C GLN A 615 -16.73 -30.67 20.63
N LYS A 616 -17.61 -30.16 21.51
CA LYS A 616 -17.74 -30.70 22.87
C LYS A 616 -18.35 -32.10 22.90
N GLU A 617 -19.23 -32.41 21.94
CA GLU A 617 -19.82 -33.74 21.79
C GLU A 617 -18.81 -34.77 21.30
N ALA A 618 -17.94 -34.38 20.32
CA ALA A 618 -16.90 -35.25 19.76
C ALA A 618 -15.68 -35.50 20.69
N THR A 619 -15.51 -34.69 21.75
CA THR A 619 -14.44 -34.90 22.75
C THR A 619 -14.91 -35.66 23.97
N ASN A 620 -16.22 -35.89 24.14
CA ASN A 620 -16.83 -36.66 25.21
C ASN A 620 -17.22 -38.08 24.75
N GLU A 621 -17.08 -38.44 23.50
CA GLU A 621 -17.05 -39.80 22.95
C GLU A 621 -15.57 -40.28 22.81
#